data_525175e7c56f01604ab5d2351594917f
#
_entry.id   525175e7c56f01604ab5d2351594917f
#
_cell.length_a   1.000
_cell.length_b   1.000
_cell.length_c   1.000
_cell.angle_alpha   90.00
_cell.angle_beta   90.00
_cell.angle_gamma   90.00
#
_symmetry.space_group_name_H-M   'P 1'
#
loop_
_entity.id
_entity.type
_entity.pdbx_description
1 polymer ?
#
loop_
_entity_poly.entity_id
_entity_poly.type
_entity_poly.pdbx_seq_one_letter_code
_entity_poly.pdbx_strand_id
1 'polypeptide(L)'
;MRQTTIAKKVHNVGIGLHKGEPIKLTLEPLEAGSGIVFYRSDLGMSFKAEPKNVINTQMATVVGSEKGYISTIEHLMSAINAYGIDNIRIIVDANEIPVMDGSSASFCMLLDEAGVRELDANKKALIIKRAVEIREGDKLVRLSPSKSPKFDYTIKFSHPLIGTQHYVFEFSKKAYLKEISRARTFGFLKDVQALRSMGLALGGSLENAVVIDENKILNPEGLRFENEFVRHKILDAIGDLALVGAPILGDYTAFAGSHDLNHKLTLAVLADAKNFELVDLTAEVVREYQKVFA
;
A
#
# COMPACT_ATOMS: atom_id res chain seq x y z
N MET A 1 -2.39 -22.36 6.54
CA MET A 1 -2.26 -21.85 5.17
C MET A 1 -0.83 -21.99 4.69
N ARG A 2 -0.63 -22.10 3.37
CA ARG A 2 0.70 -22.11 2.74
C ARG A 2 1.10 -20.72 2.28
N GLN A 3 2.41 -20.47 2.19
CA GLN A 3 2.93 -19.29 1.48
C GLN A 3 2.50 -19.32 0.03
N THR A 4 2.42 -18.15 -0.58
CA THR A 4 1.98 -17.99 -1.96
C THR A 4 2.96 -17.15 -2.78
N THR A 5 2.91 -17.37 -4.08
CA THR A 5 3.52 -16.53 -5.11
C THR A 5 2.57 -16.42 -6.30
N ILE A 6 2.89 -15.63 -7.30
CA ILE A 6 2.15 -15.60 -8.57
C ILE A 6 2.43 -16.87 -9.38
N ALA A 7 1.44 -17.35 -10.16
CA ALA A 7 1.57 -18.59 -10.93
C ALA A 7 2.43 -18.42 -12.19
N LYS A 8 2.37 -17.24 -12.83
CA LYS A 8 3.16 -16.92 -14.03
C LYS A 8 3.67 -15.49 -13.99
N LYS A 9 4.76 -15.25 -14.71
CA LYS A 9 5.31 -13.91 -14.96
C LYS A 9 4.33 -13.09 -15.77
N VAL A 10 4.14 -11.83 -15.36
CA VAL A 10 3.33 -10.84 -16.06
C VAL A 10 4.06 -9.51 -16.13
N HIS A 11 3.66 -8.66 -17.08
CA HIS A 11 4.25 -7.33 -17.23
C HIS A 11 3.22 -6.32 -17.71
N ASN A 12 3.48 -5.06 -17.40
CA ASN A 12 2.72 -3.92 -17.89
C ASN A 12 3.66 -2.73 -18.12
N VAL A 13 3.19 -1.74 -18.83
CA VAL A 13 3.86 -0.45 -19.00
C VAL A 13 2.92 0.65 -18.54
N GLY A 14 3.41 1.51 -17.68
CA GLY A 14 2.67 2.68 -17.21
C GLY A 14 3.56 3.91 -17.18
N ILE A 15 3.03 5.02 -16.70
CA ILE A 15 3.75 6.29 -16.60
C ILE A 15 4.16 6.51 -15.13
N GLY A 16 5.39 6.96 -14.93
CA GLY A 16 5.86 7.42 -13.63
C GLY A 16 5.17 8.73 -13.24
N LEU A 17 4.69 8.83 -11.99
CA LEU A 17 3.97 10.01 -11.52
C LEU A 17 4.86 11.25 -11.53
N HIS A 18 6.12 11.12 -11.07
CA HIS A 18 7.01 12.28 -10.90
C HIS A 18 7.73 12.67 -12.19
N LYS A 19 8.29 11.73 -12.93
CA LYS A 19 9.06 12.01 -14.16
C LYS A 19 8.22 12.06 -15.43
N GLY A 20 7.03 11.43 -15.44
CA GLY A 20 6.19 11.35 -16.63
C GLY A 20 6.76 10.43 -17.73
N GLU A 21 7.72 9.59 -17.39
CA GLU A 21 8.36 8.66 -18.32
C GLU A 21 7.69 7.29 -18.29
N PRO A 22 7.69 6.55 -19.42
CA PRO A 22 7.21 5.18 -19.45
C PRO A 22 8.08 4.29 -18.56
N ILE A 23 7.44 3.44 -17.75
CA ILE A 23 8.07 2.48 -16.86
C ILE A 23 7.54 1.09 -17.16
N LYS A 24 8.45 0.16 -17.42
CA LYS A 24 8.11 -1.25 -17.56
C LYS A 24 8.09 -1.90 -16.18
N LEU A 25 6.92 -2.34 -15.75
CA LEU A 25 6.71 -3.15 -14.56
C LEU A 25 6.63 -4.62 -14.94
N THR A 26 7.41 -5.47 -14.29
CA THR A 26 7.32 -6.92 -14.44
C THR A 26 7.21 -7.56 -13.06
N LEU A 27 6.26 -8.50 -12.91
CA LEU A 27 6.09 -9.32 -11.72
C LEU A 27 6.53 -10.75 -12.04
N GLU A 28 7.42 -11.31 -11.21
CA GLU A 28 7.93 -12.67 -11.35
C GLU A 28 7.71 -13.47 -10.07
N PRO A 29 7.36 -14.78 -10.18
CA PRO A 29 7.26 -15.64 -9.01
C PRO A 29 8.62 -15.81 -8.34
N LEU A 30 8.61 -15.95 -7.02
CA LEU A 30 9.77 -16.33 -6.21
C LEU A 30 9.48 -17.60 -5.41
N GLU A 31 10.55 -18.26 -4.98
CA GLU A 31 10.48 -19.42 -4.10
C GLU A 31 10.06 -19.03 -2.67
N ALA A 32 9.59 -20.02 -1.90
CA ALA A 32 9.19 -19.86 -0.52
C ALA A 32 10.29 -19.21 0.33
N GLY A 33 9.91 -18.28 1.21
CA GLY A 33 10.83 -17.58 2.09
C GLY A 33 11.63 -16.43 1.45
N SER A 34 11.43 -16.17 0.14
CA SER A 34 12.10 -15.05 -0.54
C SER A 34 11.58 -13.70 -0.09
N GLY A 35 10.28 -13.63 0.27
CA GLY A 35 9.59 -12.37 0.54
C GLY A 35 9.32 -11.55 -0.72
N ILE A 36 8.96 -10.30 -0.53
CA ILE A 36 8.73 -9.34 -1.62
C ILE A 36 10.04 -8.62 -1.91
N VAL A 37 10.49 -8.68 -3.16
CA VAL A 37 11.79 -8.14 -3.59
C VAL A 37 11.60 -7.19 -4.75
N PHE A 38 11.99 -5.94 -4.58
CA PHE A 38 12.09 -4.95 -5.65
C PHE A 38 13.42 -5.10 -6.38
N TYR A 39 13.41 -4.96 -7.70
CA TYR A 39 14.61 -5.01 -8.54
C TYR A 39 14.61 -3.88 -9.58
N ARG A 40 15.64 -3.03 -9.53
CA ARG A 40 15.96 -1.99 -10.51
C ARG A 40 16.79 -2.60 -11.62
N SER A 41 16.13 -2.94 -12.75
CA SER A 41 16.83 -3.64 -13.86
C SER A 41 17.87 -2.77 -14.56
N ASP A 42 17.68 -1.46 -14.57
CA ASP A 42 18.61 -0.47 -15.12
C ASP A 42 19.89 -0.29 -14.27
N LEU A 43 19.78 -0.56 -12.95
CA LEU A 43 20.91 -0.43 -12.02
C LEU A 43 21.48 -1.78 -11.57
N GLY A 44 20.78 -2.90 -11.83
CA GLY A 44 21.16 -4.22 -11.31
C GLY A 44 21.03 -4.33 -9.78
N MET A 45 20.16 -3.56 -9.14
CA MET A 45 20.04 -3.46 -7.69
C MET A 45 18.74 -4.09 -7.18
N SER A 46 18.83 -4.81 -6.04
CA SER A 46 17.66 -5.40 -5.37
C SER A 46 17.47 -4.83 -3.97
N PHE A 47 16.20 -4.66 -3.58
CA PHE A 47 15.79 -4.20 -2.25
C PHE A 47 14.66 -5.09 -1.74
N LYS A 48 14.77 -5.62 -0.52
CA LYS A 48 13.63 -6.28 0.12
C LYS A 48 12.60 -5.24 0.57
N ALA A 49 11.32 -5.56 0.39
CA ALA A 49 10.21 -4.77 0.92
C ALA A 49 10.13 -4.95 2.45
N GLU A 50 10.98 -4.26 3.17
CA GLU A 50 11.10 -4.31 4.63
C GLU A 50 11.18 -2.88 5.18
N PRO A 51 10.66 -2.61 6.40
CA PRO A 51 10.64 -1.25 6.97
C PRO A 51 12.02 -0.61 7.05
N LYS A 52 13.08 -1.38 7.34
CA LYS A 52 14.45 -0.87 7.43
C LYS A 52 15.04 -0.36 6.10
N ASN A 53 14.44 -0.74 4.97
CA ASN A 53 14.85 -0.31 3.63
C ASN A 53 14.05 0.90 3.13
N VAL A 54 13.12 1.42 3.93
CA VAL A 54 12.41 2.67 3.63
C VAL A 54 13.35 3.84 3.89
N ILE A 55 13.56 4.68 2.88
CA ILE A 55 14.49 5.80 2.93
C ILE A 55 13.81 7.16 2.85
N ASN A 56 12.55 7.22 2.41
CA ASN A 56 11.75 8.43 2.33
C ASN A 56 10.27 8.11 2.40
N THR A 57 9.49 9.03 3.01
CA THR A 57 8.03 8.90 3.21
C THR A 57 7.28 10.22 3.01
N GLN A 58 7.91 11.25 2.41
CA GLN A 58 7.30 12.58 2.31
C GLN A 58 6.08 12.64 1.41
N MET A 59 6.16 12.07 0.21
CA MET A 59 5.08 12.11 -0.79
C MET A 59 4.60 10.71 -1.20
N ALA A 60 5.43 9.72 -0.96
CA ALA A 60 5.22 8.33 -1.27
C ALA A 60 6.15 7.48 -0.39
N THR A 61 5.89 6.21 -0.29
CA THR A 61 6.81 5.28 0.36
C THR A 61 7.89 4.87 -0.62
N VAL A 62 9.15 5.10 -0.22
CA VAL A 62 10.36 4.88 -1.03
C VAL A 62 11.25 3.85 -0.37
N VAL A 63 11.59 2.78 -1.10
CA VAL A 63 12.55 1.75 -0.65
C VAL A 63 13.83 1.81 -1.45
N GLY A 64 14.95 1.55 -0.79
CA GLY A 64 16.24 1.53 -1.47
C GLY A 64 17.41 2.02 -0.64
N SER A 65 18.31 2.72 -1.28
CA SER A 65 19.50 3.35 -0.70
C SER A 65 19.85 4.64 -1.46
N GLU A 66 20.87 5.35 -1.01
CA GLU A 66 21.39 6.54 -1.70
C GLU A 66 21.88 6.23 -3.14
N LYS A 67 22.27 4.98 -3.43
CA LYS A 67 22.77 4.55 -4.74
C LYS A 67 21.68 4.21 -5.74
N GLY A 68 20.45 3.97 -5.25
CA GLY A 68 19.30 3.65 -6.08
C GLY A 68 18.10 3.32 -5.21
N TYR A 69 16.91 3.65 -5.71
CA TYR A 69 15.66 3.50 -4.98
C TYR A 69 14.48 3.25 -5.92
N ILE A 70 13.36 2.85 -5.33
CA ILE A 70 12.05 2.74 -6.00
C ILE A 70 11.03 3.44 -5.12
N SER A 71 10.32 4.41 -5.69
CA SER A 71 9.28 5.18 -5.00
C SER A 71 7.86 4.74 -5.39
N THR A 72 6.87 5.27 -4.67
CA THR A 72 5.42 5.08 -4.95
C THR A 72 5.03 3.59 -4.94
N ILE A 73 5.55 2.86 -3.96
CA ILE A 73 5.34 1.40 -3.86
C ILE A 73 4.01 1.03 -3.21
N GLU A 74 3.37 1.94 -2.48
CA GLU A 74 2.22 1.72 -1.60
C GLU A 74 1.01 1.11 -2.32
N HIS A 75 0.67 1.57 -3.51
CA HIS A 75 -0.51 1.06 -4.24
C HIS A 75 -0.33 -0.39 -4.70
N LEU A 76 0.85 -0.73 -5.21
CA LEU A 76 1.20 -2.10 -5.59
C LEU A 76 1.31 -3.01 -4.36
N MET A 77 1.98 -2.55 -3.30
CA MET A 77 2.08 -3.29 -2.03
C MET A 77 0.71 -3.56 -1.42
N SER A 78 -0.22 -2.61 -1.52
CA SER A 78 -1.61 -2.77 -1.08
C SER A 78 -2.32 -3.90 -1.83
N ALA A 79 -2.18 -3.97 -3.16
CA ALA A 79 -2.71 -5.06 -3.97
C ALA A 79 -2.07 -6.42 -3.63
N ILE A 80 -0.74 -6.48 -3.50
CA ILE A 80 0.01 -7.69 -3.14
C ILE A 80 -0.47 -8.23 -1.78
N ASN A 81 -0.64 -7.34 -0.79
CA ASN A 81 -1.15 -7.71 0.53
C ASN A 81 -2.58 -8.27 0.45
N ALA A 82 -3.46 -7.64 -0.32
CA ALA A 82 -4.86 -8.07 -0.48
C ALA A 82 -4.97 -9.43 -1.17
N TYR A 83 -4.05 -9.76 -2.08
CA TYR A 83 -3.97 -11.06 -2.73
C TYR A 83 -3.27 -12.13 -1.87
N GLY A 84 -2.74 -11.73 -0.73
CA GLY A 84 -2.06 -12.62 0.19
C GLY A 84 -0.78 -13.22 -0.39
N ILE A 85 -0.06 -12.49 -1.25
CA ILE A 85 1.18 -12.95 -1.88
C ILE A 85 2.34 -12.70 -0.93
N ASP A 86 3.09 -13.76 -0.62
CA ASP A 86 4.23 -13.71 0.29
C ASP A 86 5.56 -13.55 -0.43
N ASN A 87 5.67 -14.09 -1.65
CA ASN A 87 6.95 -14.18 -2.37
C ASN A 87 6.77 -13.71 -3.81
N ILE A 88 7.38 -12.59 -4.17
CA ILE A 88 7.27 -12.01 -5.52
C ILE A 88 8.46 -11.10 -5.80
N ARG A 89 8.97 -11.12 -7.04
CA ARG A 89 9.92 -10.12 -7.53
C ARG A 89 9.19 -9.07 -8.34
N ILE A 90 9.41 -7.81 -8.00
CA ILE A 90 8.87 -6.62 -8.66
C ILE A 90 10.02 -5.95 -9.39
N ILE A 91 10.00 -5.97 -10.71
CA ILE A 91 11.07 -5.46 -11.57
C ILE A 91 10.58 -4.18 -12.23
N VAL A 92 11.36 -3.11 -12.11
CA VAL A 92 11.16 -1.86 -12.82
C VAL A 92 12.47 -1.38 -13.44
N ASP A 93 12.39 -0.65 -14.54
CA ASP A 93 13.52 -0.04 -15.25
C ASP A 93 13.68 1.46 -14.94
N ALA A 94 12.99 1.95 -13.88
CA ALA A 94 13.03 3.34 -13.42
C ALA A 94 12.93 3.43 -11.90
N ASN A 95 13.02 4.64 -11.35
CA ASN A 95 13.06 4.91 -9.92
C ASN A 95 11.70 4.99 -9.23
N GLU A 96 10.60 4.58 -9.88
CA GLU A 96 9.27 4.55 -9.28
C GLU A 96 8.42 3.41 -9.87
N ILE A 97 7.40 2.99 -9.12
CA ILE A 97 6.33 2.13 -9.63
C ILE A 97 5.41 3.00 -10.51
N PRO A 98 4.99 2.54 -11.70
CA PRO A 98 4.07 3.31 -12.54
C PRO A 98 2.76 3.59 -11.80
N VAL A 99 2.24 4.81 -11.92
CA VAL A 99 1.05 5.26 -11.18
C VAL A 99 -0.24 4.58 -11.64
N MET A 100 -0.25 4.02 -12.84
CA MET A 100 -1.41 3.38 -13.48
C MET A 100 -2.61 4.34 -13.53
N ASP A 101 -3.75 3.94 -12.97
CA ASP A 101 -4.96 4.77 -12.86
C ASP A 101 -5.03 5.55 -11.52
N GLY A 102 -3.95 5.56 -10.76
CA GLY A 102 -3.87 6.23 -9.46
C GLY A 102 -4.47 5.43 -8.29
N SER A 103 -4.92 4.21 -8.55
CA SER A 103 -5.47 3.28 -7.56
C SER A 103 -4.71 1.95 -7.57
N SER A 104 -5.16 0.97 -6.81
CA SER A 104 -4.64 -0.40 -6.87
C SER A 104 -5.34 -1.30 -7.90
N ALA A 105 -6.38 -0.81 -8.58
CA ALA A 105 -7.22 -1.65 -9.44
C ALA A 105 -6.44 -2.29 -10.59
N SER A 106 -5.58 -1.52 -11.26
CA SER A 106 -4.74 -2.04 -12.36
C SER A 106 -3.75 -3.11 -11.90
N PHE A 107 -3.21 -2.97 -10.68
CA PHE A 107 -2.35 -4.00 -10.08
C PHE A 107 -3.13 -5.25 -9.70
N CYS A 108 -4.37 -5.10 -9.20
CA CYS A 108 -5.25 -6.24 -8.95
C CYS A 108 -5.54 -7.03 -10.24
N MET A 109 -5.83 -6.33 -11.34
CA MET A 109 -6.04 -6.98 -12.65
C MET A 109 -4.79 -7.73 -13.12
N LEU A 110 -3.60 -7.15 -12.92
CA LEU A 110 -2.33 -7.79 -13.26
C LEU A 110 -2.07 -9.04 -12.41
N LEU A 111 -2.44 -9.01 -11.12
CA LEU A 111 -2.34 -10.16 -10.22
C LEU A 111 -3.39 -11.24 -10.53
N ASP A 112 -4.59 -10.86 -10.97
CA ASP A 112 -5.61 -11.82 -11.45
C ASP A 112 -5.13 -12.51 -12.73
N GLU A 113 -4.52 -11.77 -13.66
CA GLU A 113 -3.90 -12.34 -14.85
C GLU A 113 -2.76 -13.29 -14.48
N ALA A 114 -1.91 -12.92 -13.53
CA ALA A 114 -0.79 -13.75 -13.08
C ALA A 114 -1.26 -15.04 -12.42
N GLY A 115 -2.43 -15.01 -11.76
CA GLY A 115 -2.89 -16.09 -10.89
C GLY A 115 -2.00 -16.23 -9.64
N VAL A 116 -2.49 -16.96 -8.64
CA VAL A 116 -1.78 -17.24 -7.39
C VAL A 116 -1.56 -18.74 -7.25
N ARG A 117 -0.37 -19.15 -6.82
CA ARG A 117 -0.06 -20.56 -6.50
C ARG A 117 0.54 -20.69 -5.10
N GLU A 118 0.24 -21.79 -4.45
CA GLU A 118 0.82 -22.15 -3.16
C GLU A 118 2.26 -22.66 -3.31
N LEU A 119 3.04 -22.45 -2.26
CA LEU A 119 4.41 -22.90 -2.08
C LEU A 119 4.50 -23.88 -0.90
N ASP A 120 5.49 -24.75 -0.89
CA ASP A 120 5.68 -25.73 0.19
C ASP A 120 6.38 -25.12 1.41
N ALA A 121 5.72 -24.13 2.01
CA ALA A 121 6.12 -23.53 3.28
C ALA A 121 4.90 -22.98 4.02
N ASN A 122 4.94 -22.95 5.35
CA ASN A 122 3.86 -22.39 6.14
C ASN A 122 3.84 -20.87 6.03
N LYS A 123 2.64 -20.31 5.84
CA LYS A 123 2.40 -18.87 5.90
C LYS A 123 2.34 -18.43 7.35
N LYS A 124 2.92 -17.27 7.63
CA LYS A 124 2.89 -16.65 8.95
C LYS A 124 1.98 -15.43 8.97
N ALA A 125 1.52 -15.07 10.17
CA ALA A 125 0.85 -13.79 10.44
C ALA A 125 1.43 -13.16 11.69
N LEU A 126 1.33 -11.84 11.78
CA LEU A 126 1.76 -11.05 12.90
C LEU A 126 0.54 -10.63 13.71
N ILE A 127 0.36 -11.25 14.88
CA ILE A 127 -0.73 -10.93 15.82
C ILE A 127 -0.28 -9.78 16.72
N ILE A 128 -1.04 -8.70 16.78
CA ILE A 128 -0.76 -7.58 17.70
C ILE A 128 -1.17 -7.97 19.12
N LYS A 129 -0.23 -7.91 20.06
CA LYS A 129 -0.41 -8.29 21.46
C LYS A 129 -0.60 -7.09 22.39
N ARG A 130 0.00 -5.95 22.05
CA ARG A 130 -0.12 -4.68 22.78
C ARG A 130 -0.42 -3.54 21.82
N ALA A 131 -1.18 -2.57 22.31
CA ALA A 131 -1.40 -1.37 21.52
C ALA A 131 -0.10 -0.56 21.40
N VAL A 132 0.21 -0.17 20.14
CA VAL A 132 1.32 0.71 19.81
C VAL A 132 0.74 1.91 19.06
N GLU A 133 1.10 3.11 19.50
CA GLU A 133 0.57 4.37 18.97
C GLU A 133 1.71 5.31 18.65
N ILE A 134 1.62 5.99 17.51
CA ILE A 134 2.45 7.12 17.13
C ILE A 134 1.58 8.35 17.01
N ARG A 135 2.00 9.44 17.64
CA ARG A 135 1.28 10.72 17.63
C ARG A 135 2.21 11.87 17.29
N GLU A 136 1.76 12.73 16.39
CA GLU A 136 2.44 13.99 16.03
C GLU A 136 1.41 15.12 15.97
N GLY A 137 1.38 15.98 16.99
CA GLY A 137 0.32 16.98 17.15
C GLY A 137 -1.05 16.30 17.22
N ASP A 138 -1.96 16.69 16.33
CA ASP A 138 -3.30 16.11 16.23
C ASP A 138 -3.34 14.79 15.43
N LYS A 139 -2.25 14.46 14.72
CA LYS A 139 -2.19 13.24 13.91
C LYS A 139 -1.90 12.03 14.76
N LEU A 140 -2.53 10.91 14.41
CA LEU A 140 -2.39 9.67 15.15
C LEU A 140 -2.48 8.46 14.22
N VAL A 141 -1.63 7.47 14.47
CA VAL A 141 -1.79 6.12 13.94
C VAL A 141 -1.55 5.11 15.06
N ARG A 142 -2.32 4.02 15.06
CA ARG A 142 -2.29 3.02 16.13
C ARG A 142 -2.58 1.63 15.58
N LEU A 143 -1.84 0.64 16.06
CA LEU A 143 -2.20 -0.77 15.96
C LEU A 143 -2.57 -1.30 17.34
N SER A 144 -3.66 -2.04 17.46
CA SER A 144 -4.13 -2.62 18.72
C SER A 144 -4.62 -4.06 18.54
N PRO A 145 -4.58 -4.89 19.61
CA PRO A 145 -5.10 -6.25 19.57
C PRO A 145 -6.55 -6.29 19.10
N SER A 146 -6.87 -7.22 18.22
CA SER A 146 -8.25 -7.44 17.74
C SER A 146 -8.42 -8.86 17.24
N LYS A 147 -9.63 -9.41 17.38
CA LYS A 147 -10.05 -10.68 16.77
C LYS A 147 -10.77 -10.48 15.44
N SER A 148 -11.12 -9.24 15.10
CA SER A 148 -11.75 -8.85 13.84
C SER A 148 -11.03 -7.66 13.26
N PRO A 149 -9.82 -7.86 12.70
CA PRO A 149 -8.97 -6.78 12.17
C PRO A 149 -9.68 -5.87 11.21
N LYS A 150 -9.56 -4.57 11.44
CA LYS A 150 -10.17 -3.52 10.62
C LYS A 150 -9.24 -2.32 10.49
N PHE A 151 -9.52 -1.50 9.49
CA PHE A 151 -8.95 -0.16 9.30
C PHE A 151 -10.01 0.88 9.63
N ASP A 152 -9.77 1.67 10.66
CA ASP A 152 -10.63 2.75 11.13
C ASP A 152 -9.90 4.07 10.86
N TYR A 153 -10.27 4.75 9.78
CA TYR A 153 -9.52 5.90 9.29
C TYR A 153 -10.38 7.17 9.24
N THR A 154 -9.88 8.24 9.82
CA THR A 154 -10.43 9.58 9.70
C THR A 154 -9.41 10.49 9.03
N ILE A 155 -9.81 11.17 7.95
CA ILE A 155 -9.08 12.27 7.35
C ILE A 155 -9.76 13.59 7.70
N LYS A 156 -8.95 14.66 7.78
CA LYS A 156 -9.44 16.02 8.01
C LYS A 156 -8.67 17.00 7.14
N PHE A 157 -9.34 17.62 6.21
CA PHE A 157 -8.80 18.68 5.35
C PHE A 157 -9.60 19.96 5.54
N SER A 158 -8.94 21.10 5.42
CA SER A 158 -9.61 22.42 5.45
C SER A 158 -10.41 22.68 4.17
N HIS A 159 -10.16 21.92 3.10
CA HIS A 159 -10.82 22.08 1.81
C HIS A 159 -12.28 21.57 1.89
N PRO A 160 -13.29 22.38 1.50
CA PRO A 160 -14.72 22.07 1.70
C PRO A 160 -15.18 20.81 0.95
N LEU A 161 -14.58 20.48 -0.19
CA LEU A 161 -14.93 19.27 -0.97
C LEU A 161 -14.42 17.97 -0.35
N ILE A 162 -13.47 18.04 0.58
CA ILE A 162 -12.98 16.88 1.33
C ILE A 162 -13.55 16.90 2.75
N GLY A 163 -13.32 18.01 3.47
CA GLY A 163 -13.76 18.17 4.86
C GLY A 163 -13.19 17.09 5.78
N THR A 164 -14.05 16.58 6.64
CA THR A 164 -13.76 15.40 7.48
C THR A 164 -14.48 14.19 6.91
N GLN A 165 -13.73 13.14 6.59
CA GLN A 165 -14.28 11.85 6.16
C GLN A 165 -13.81 10.77 7.11
N HIS A 166 -14.70 9.84 7.44
CA HIS A 166 -14.42 8.68 8.28
C HIS A 166 -14.92 7.42 7.58
N TYR A 167 -14.10 6.37 7.61
CA TYR A 167 -14.48 5.08 7.06
C TYR A 167 -13.87 3.94 7.87
N VAL A 168 -14.70 2.92 8.17
CA VAL A 168 -14.28 1.68 8.82
C VAL A 168 -14.33 0.57 7.77
N PHE A 169 -13.20 -0.07 7.55
CA PHE A 169 -13.03 -1.13 6.57
C PHE A 169 -12.62 -2.43 7.27
N GLU A 170 -13.48 -3.45 7.20
CA GLU A 170 -13.16 -4.82 7.62
C GLU A 170 -12.40 -5.52 6.47
N PHE A 171 -11.17 -5.90 6.74
CA PHE A 171 -10.28 -6.42 5.70
C PHE A 171 -10.66 -7.85 5.29
N SER A 172 -10.90 -8.04 3.99
CA SER A 172 -10.84 -9.30 3.27
C SER A 172 -10.51 -9.00 1.80
N LYS A 173 -9.98 -9.98 1.05
CA LYS A 173 -9.70 -9.78 -0.39
C LYS A 173 -10.96 -9.31 -1.14
N LYS A 174 -12.10 -9.94 -0.90
CA LYS A 174 -13.37 -9.58 -1.55
C LYS A 174 -13.81 -8.16 -1.23
N ALA A 175 -13.76 -7.76 0.04
CA ALA A 175 -14.10 -6.40 0.47
C ALA A 175 -13.10 -5.38 -0.11
N TYR A 176 -11.80 -5.69 -0.10
CA TYR A 176 -10.76 -4.84 -0.67
C TYR A 176 -11.02 -4.53 -2.15
N LEU A 177 -11.29 -5.54 -2.96
CA LEU A 177 -11.58 -5.36 -4.39
C LEU A 177 -12.84 -4.52 -4.63
N LYS A 178 -13.86 -4.67 -3.78
CA LYS A 178 -15.14 -3.94 -3.91
C LYS A 178 -15.06 -2.50 -3.40
N GLU A 179 -14.35 -2.26 -2.29
CA GLU A 179 -14.51 -1.05 -1.50
C GLU A 179 -13.28 -0.15 -1.48
N ILE A 180 -12.07 -0.70 -1.71
CA ILE A 180 -10.80 0.01 -1.54
C ILE A 180 -9.99 0.11 -2.83
N SER A 181 -9.80 -0.99 -3.54
CA SER A 181 -8.83 -1.10 -4.63
C SER A 181 -8.96 -0.03 -5.72
N ARG A 182 -10.18 0.50 -5.94
CA ARG A 182 -10.49 1.50 -6.97
C ARG A 182 -10.39 2.94 -6.51
N ALA A 183 -10.11 3.20 -5.23
CA ALA A 183 -9.96 4.55 -4.70
C ALA A 183 -8.66 5.18 -5.22
N ARG A 184 -8.78 6.30 -5.93
CA ARG A 184 -7.65 6.99 -6.57
C ARG A 184 -6.94 7.91 -5.61
N THR A 185 -5.63 8.09 -5.85
CA THR A 185 -4.85 9.19 -5.28
C THR A 185 -5.44 10.54 -5.68
N PHE A 186 -5.13 11.57 -4.91
CA PHE A 186 -5.69 12.90 -5.14
C PHE A 186 -4.67 13.99 -4.83
N GLY A 187 -4.89 15.15 -5.42
CA GLY A 187 -4.07 16.32 -5.17
C GLY A 187 -4.81 17.61 -5.48
N PHE A 188 -4.34 18.72 -4.88
CA PHE A 188 -4.87 20.04 -5.16
C PHE A 188 -4.17 20.62 -6.39
N LEU A 189 -4.93 21.25 -7.28
CA LEU A 189 -4.39 21.85 -8.52
C LEU A 189 -3.22 22.79 -8.26
N LYS A 190 -3.32 23.63 -7.23
CA LYS A 190 -2.25 24.54 -6.83
C LYS A 190 -0.96 23.82 -6.45
N ASP A 191 -1.06 22.68 -5.75
CA ASP A 191 0.10 21.89 -5.33
C ASP A 191 0.71 21.16 -6.53
N VAL A 192 -0.12 20.65 -7.44
CA VAL A 192 0.34 20.03 -8.70
C VAL A 192 1.11 21.03 -9.55
N GLN A 193 0.65 22.29 -9.64
CA GLN A 193 1.34 23.35 -10.39
C GLN A 193 2.70 23.67 -9.74
N ALA A 194 2.75 23.77 -8.41
CA ALA A 194 4.00 23.98 -7.68
C ALA A 194 4.98 22.80 -7.85
N LEU A 195 4.50 21.56 -7.78
CA LEU A 195 5.32 20.37 -8.02
C LEU A 195 5.88 20.32 -9.44
N ARG A 196 5.07 20.66 -10.46
CA ARG A 196 5.50 20.71 -11.85
C ARG A 196 6.59 21.76 -12.08
N SER A 197 6.52 22.91 -11.43
CA SER A 197 7.59 23.93 -11.51
C SER A 197 8.93 23.44 -10.94
N MET A 198 8.90 22.44 -10.05
CA MET A 198 10.07 21.76 -9.50
C MET A 198 10.48 20.48 -10.26
N GLY A 199 9.84 20.19 -11.40
CA GLY A 199 10.10 18.98 -12.20
C GLY A 199 9.54 17.69 -11.57
N LEU A 200 8.52 17.80 -10.71
CA LEU A 200 7.79 16.71 -10.09
C LEU A 200 6.34 16.65 -10.60
N ALA A 201 5.65 15.53 -10.39
CA ALA A 201 4.27 15.29 -10.83
C ALA A 201 4.05 15.53 -12.35
N LEU A 202 5.09 15.31 -13.17
CA LEU A 202 5.04 15.53 -14.61
C LEU A 202 4.13 14.51 -15.32
N GLY A 203 3.98 13.31 -14.77
CA GLY A 203 3.08 12.27 -15.25
C GLY A 203 1.68 12.33 -14.66
N GLY A 204 1.43 13.26 -13.72
CA GLY A 204 0.10 13.43 -13.11
C GLY A 204 -0.92 13.96 -14.12
N SER A 205 -2.08 13.33 -14.19
CA SER A 205 -3.19 13.70 -15.07
C SER A 205 -4.54 13.40 -14.41
N LEU A 206 -5.63 13.84 -15.05
CA LEU A 206 -6.99 13.49 -14.60
C LEU A 206 -7.31 11.99 -14.76
N GLU A 207 -6.50 11.24 -15.52
CA GLU A 207 -6.67 9.80 -15.71
C GLU A 207 -6.10 9.00 -14.52
N ASN A 208 -5.14 9.58 -13.76
CA ASN A 208 -4.42 8.88 -12.70
C ASN A 208 -4.45 9.56 -11.32
N ALA A 209 -5.23 10.63 -11.17
CA ALA A 209 -5.45 11.28 -9.88
C ALA A 209 -6.79 12.02 -9.86
N VAL A 210 -7.41 12.11 -8.69
CA VAL A 210 -8.49 13.07 -8.47
C VAL A 210 -7.86 14.43 -8.23
N VAL A 211 -8.10 15.38 -9.13
CA VAL A 211 -7.57 16.75 -9.04
C VAL A 211 -8.65 17.69 -8.54
N ILE A 212 -8.33 18.41 -7.46
CA ILE A 212 -9.24 19.28 -6.74
C ILE A 212 -8.79 20.73 -6.93
N ASP A 213 -9.69 21.54 -7.48
CA ASP A 213 -9.57 22.99 -7.56
C ASP A 213 -10.32 23.62 -6.38
N GLU A 214 -10.27 24.94 -6.22
CA GLU A 214 -10.85 25.68 -5.08
C GLU A 214 -12.32 25.30 -4.81
N ASN A 215 -13.12 25.06 -5.85
CA ASN A 215 -14.57 24.85 -5.72
C ASN A 215 -15.11 23.59 -6.40
N LYS A 216 -14.27 22.80 -7.07
CA LYS A 216 -14.72 21.64 -7.84
C LYS A 216 -13.65 20.55 -7.99
N ILE A 217 -14.13 19.36 -8.24
CA ILE A 217 -13.30 18.24 -8.73
C ILE A 217 -13.20 18.42 -10.25
N LEU A 218 -11.97 18.37 -10.78
CA LEU A 218 -11.71 18.61 -12.21
C LEU A 218 -11.95 17.38 -13.08
N ASN A 219 -11.97 16.19 -12.49
CA ASN A 219 -12.22 14.95 -13.22
C ASN A 219 -13.65 14.93 -13.78
N PRO A 220 -13.85 14.80 -15.11
CA PRO A 220 -15.19 14.83 -15.71
C PRO A 220 -16.13 13.74 -15.20
N GLU A 221 -15.58 12.56 -14.89
CA GLU A 221 -16.30 11.40 -14.35
C GLU A 221 -16.66 11.54 -12.87
N GLY A 222 -16.13 12.56 -12.18
CA GLY A 222 -16.30 12.75 -10.74
C GLY A 222 -15.54 11.72 -9.89
N LEU A 223 -16.08 11.44 -8.70
CA LEU A 223 -15.53 10.45 -7.76
C LEU A 223 -16.07 9.05 -8.05
N ARG A 224 -15.23 8.03 -7.82
CA ARG A 224 -15.63 6.61 -7.88
C ARG A 224 -16.39 6.16 -6.64
N PHE A 225 -16.20 6.84 -5.52
CA PHE A 225 -16.89 6.66 -4.24
C PHE A 225 -17.18 8.03 -3.63
N GLU A 226 -18.29 8.18 -2.95
CA GLU A 226 -18.64 9.43 -2.23
C GLU A 226 -17.53 9.87 -1.27
N ASN A 227 -16.89 8.89 -0.61
CA ASN A 227 -15.78 9.08 0.32
C ASN A 227 -14.46 8.49 -0.23
N GLU A 228 -14.17 8.74 -1.52
CA GLU A 228 -12.99 8.18 -2.21
C GLU A 228 -11.67 8.54 -1.52
N PHE A 229 -11.57 9.75 -0.98
CA PHE A 229 -10.34 10.26 -0.35
C PHE A 229 -9.93 9.44 0.88
N VAL A 230 -10.85 9.14 1.80
CA VAL A 230 -10.51 8.33 2.98
C VAL A 230 -10.27 6.86 2.60
N ARG A 231 -10.96 6.33 1.59
CA ARG A 231 -10.71 4.97 1.08
C ARG A 231 -9.31 4.85 0.48
N HIS A 232 -8.87 5.88 -0.24
CA HIS A 232 -7.50 5.91 -0.75
C HIS A 232 -6.48 5.93 0.39
N LYS A 233 -6.71 6.69 1.47
CA LYS A 233 -5.83 6.68 2.64
C LYS A 233 -5.79 5.31 3.34
N ILE A 234 -6.86 4.53 3.31
CA ILE A 234 -6.85 3.14 3.77
C ILE A 234 -6.03 2.26 2.82
N LEU A 235 -6.15 2.45 1.51
CA LEU A 235 -5.33 1.76 0.51
C LEU A 235 -3.84 1.98 0.76
N ASP A 236 -3.42 3.24 0.96
CA ASP A 236 -2.05 3.62 1.30
C ASP A 236 -1.57 2.91 2.58
N ALA A 237 -2.38 2.97 3.64
CA ALA A 237 -2.04 2.34 4.92
C ALA A 237 -1.86 0.82 4.81
N ILE A 238 -2.71 0.13 4.04
CA ILE A 238 -2.57 -1.31 3.76
C ILE A 238 -1.23 -1.59 3.08
N GLY A 239 -0.85 -0.78 2.10
CA GLY A 239 0.43 -0.93 1.38
C GLY A 239 1.65 -0.64 2.24
N ASP A 240 1.61 0.42 3.03
CA ASP A 240 2.70 0.80 3.94
C ASP A 240 2.92 -0.26 5.03
N LEU A 241 1.84 -0.76 5.64
CA LEU A 241 1.89 -1.79 6.67
C LEU A 241 2.32 -3.16 6.12
N ALA A 242 2.10 -3.43 4.82
CA ALA A 242 2.53 -4.67 4.18
C ALA A 242 4.05 -4.87 4.20
N LEU A 243 4.84 -3.81 4.40
CA LEU A 243 6.30 -3.87 4.56
C LEU A 243 6.75 -4.68 5.78
N VAL A 244 5.87 -4.98 6.74
CA VAL A 244 6.14 -5.92 7.83
C VAL A 244 6.46 -7.33 7.32
N GLY A 245 6.00 -7.67 6.11
CA GLY A 245 6.29 -8.95 5.46
C GLY A 245 5.38 -10.11 5.90
N ALA A 246 4.32 -9.83 6.64
CA ALA A 246 3.30 -10.80 7.04
C ALA A 246 1.93 -10.09 7.22
N PRO A 247 0.80 -10.76 7.03
CA PRO A 247 -0.51 -10.21 7.38
C PRO A 247 -0.56 -9.79 8.85
N ILE A 248 -1.00 -8.55 9.11
CA ILE A 248 -1.17 -8.04 10.46
C ILE A 248 -2.58 -8.37 10.97
N LEU A 249 -2.67 -9.06 12.08
CA LEU A 249 -3.90 -9.39 12.79
C LEU A 249 -4.06 -8.45 14.00
N GLY A 250 -4.72 -7.32 13.75
CA GLY A 250 -4.95 -6.24 14.72
C GLY A 250 -5.74 -5.12 14.09
N ASP A 251 -6.36 -4.27 14.91
CA ASP A 251 -7.06 -3.07 14.46
C ASP A 251 -6.06 -1.96 14.18
N TYR A 252 -6.15 -1.37 12.99
CA TYR A 252 -5.46 -0.14 12.64
C TYR A 252 -6.42 1.05 12.77
N THR A 253 -6.03 2.06 13.53
CA THR A 253 -6.77 3.31 13.68
C THR A 253 -5.90 4.48 13.26
N ALA A 254 -6.44 5.40 12.46
CA ALA A 254 -5.73 6.60 12.04
C ALA A 254 -6.61 7.85 12.09
N PHE A 255 -6.02 8.95 12.53
CA PHE A 255 -6.52 10.31 12.35
C PHE A 255 -5.47 11.14 11.63
N ALA A 256 -5.79 11.63 10.43
CA ALA A 256 -4.87 12.38 9.57
C ALA A 256 -3.49 11.70 9.40
N GLY A 257 -3.47 10.36 9.26
CA GLY A 257 -2.27 9.56 9.08
C GLY A 257 -1.51 9.90 7.80
N SER A 258 -0.27 9.42 7.72
CA SER A 258 0.64 9.62 6.58
C SER A 258 1.56 8.42 6.42
N HIS A 259 2.25 8.30 5.27
CA HIS A 259 3.30 7.29 5.03
C HIS A 259 4.37 7.33 6.14
N ASP A 260 4.78 8.51 6.58
CA ASP A 260 5.76 8.68 7.65
C ASP A 260 5.27 8.11 8.99
N LEU A 261 4.03 8.41 9.39
CA LEU A 261 3.45 7.86 10.61
C LEU A 261 3.24 6.34 10.52
N ASN A 262 2.83 5.82 9.36
CA ASN A 262 2.70 4.39 9.11
C ASN A 262 4.05 3.69 9.23
N HIS A 263 5.09 4.27 8.66
CA HIS A 263 6.45 3.75 8.76
C HIS A 263 6.96 3.77 10.21
N LYS A 264 6.81 4.87 10.94
CA LYS A 264 7.16 4.98 12.36
C LYS A 264 6.41 3.95 13.22
N LEU A 265 5.12 3.75 12.96
CA LEU A 265 4.30 2.75 13.65
C LEU A 265 4.84 1.33 13.40
N THR A 266 5.16 1.01 12.14
CA THR A 266 5.72 -0.29 11.77
C THR A 266 7.04 -0.57 12.50
N LEU A 267 7.95 0.42 12.53
CA LEU A 267 9.20 0.33 13.27
C LEU A 267 8.97 0.16 14.77
N ALA A 268 8.04 0.93 15.35
CA ALA A 268 7.73 0.85 16.79
C ALA A 268 7.11 -0.49 17.18
N VAL A 269 6.26 -1.08 16.33
CA VAL A 269 5.72 -2.43 16.56
C VAL A 269 6.86 -3.45 16.60
N LEU A 270 7.75 -3.41 15.62
CA LEU A 270 8.83 -4.39 15.47
C LEU A 270 9.98 -4.19 16.48
N ALA A 271 10.08 -3.02 17.12
CA ALA A 271 11.14 -2.69 18.08
C ALA A 271 11.06 -3.49 19.40
N ASP A 272 9.88 -3.98 19.79
CA ASP A 272 9.69 -4.78 21.00
C ASP A 272 8.88 -6.04 20.69
N ALA A 273 9.51 -7.20 20.89
CA ALA A 273 8.87 -8.51 20.71
C ALA A 273 7.61 -8.73 21.59
N LYS A 274 7.38 -7.90 22.61
CA LYS A 274 6.15 -7.94 23.42
C LYS A 274 4.94 -7.31 22.70
N ASN A 275 5.16 -6.53 21.66
CA ASN A 275 4.09 -5.88 20.91
C ASN A 275 3.36 -6.83 19.98
N PHE A 276 4.01 -7.91 19.54
CA PHE A 276 3.46 -8.83 18.54
C PHE A 276 3.88 -10.28 18.80
N GLU A 277 3.23 -11.18 18.12
CA GLU A 277 3.59 -12.60 18.03
C GLU A 277 3.53 -13.03 16.57
N LEU A 278 4.62 -13.62 16.06
CA LEU A 278 4.65 -14.17 14.71
C LEU A 278 4.25 -15.65 14.79
N VAL A 279 3.09 -15.99 14.24
CA VAL A 279 2.50 -17.33 14.31
C VAL A 279 2.36 -17.96 12.93
N ASP A 280 2.44 -19.29 12.86
CA ASP A 280 2.03 -20.02 11.67
C ASP A 280 0.50 -19.99 11.53
N LEU A 281 0.00 -19.74 10.32
CA LEU A 281 -1.44 -19.75 10.02
C LEU A 281 -1.96 -21.19 9.97
N THR A 282 -2.08 -21.81 11.16
CA THR A 282 -2.72 -23.11 11.34
C THR A 282 -4.23 -23.02 11.09
N ALA A 283 -4.91 -24.17 10.96
CA ALA A 283 -6.36 -24.22 10.82
C ALA A 283 -7.09 -23.56 12.03
N GLU A 284 -6.49 -23.58 13.21
CA GLU A 284 -7.03 -22.94 14.41
C GLU A 284 -6.96 -21.40 14.32
N VAL A 285 -5.78 -20.84 13.98
CA VAL A 285 -5.59 -19.39 13.79
C VAL A 285 -6.48 -18.89 12.66
N VAL A 286 -6.56 -19.60 11.54
CA VAL A 286 -7.43 -19.24 10.42
C VAL A 286 -8.90 -19.20 10.83
N ARG A 287 -9.37 -20.13 11.67
CA ARG A 287 -10.75 -20.10 12.20
C ARG A 287 -11.00 -18.91 13.12
N GLU A 288 -10.03 -18.55 13.98
CA GLU A 288 -10.14 -17.39 14.87
C GLU A 288 -10.25 -16.07 14.08
N TYR A 289 -9.55 -15.96 12.96
CA TYR A 289 -9.51 -14.77 12.09
C TYR A 289 -10.17 -15.00 10.72
N GLN A 290 -11.18 -15.88 10.66
CA GLN A 290 -11.76 -16.33 9.37
C GLN A 290 -12.22 -15.20 8.45
N LYS A 291 -12.67 -14.06 8.98
CA LYS A 291 -13.12 -12.91 8.17
C LYS A 291 -12.00 -12.30 7.33
N VAL A 292 -10.76 -12.34 7.82
CA VAL A 292 -9.59 -11.79 7.11
C VAL A 292 -9.20 -12.69 5.92
N PHE A 293 -9.39 -13.98 6.08
CA PHE A 293 -8.95 -15.00 5.12
C PHE A 293 -10.09 -15.53 4.24
N ALA A 294 -11.30 -14.93 4.33
CA ALA A 294 -12.50 -15.31 3.57
C ALA A 294 -12.51 -14.78 2.12
#